data_042ed9ccfd42c712d00c674438a50c0a
#
_entry.id   042ed9ccfd42c712d00c674438a50c0a
#
_cell.length_a   1.000
_cell.length_b   1.000
_cell.length_c   1.000
_cell.angle_alpha   90.00
_cell.angle_beta   90.00
_cell.angle_gamma   90.00
#
_symmetry.space_group_name_H-M   'P 1'
#
loop_
_entity.id
_entity.type
_entity.pdbx_description
1 polymer ?
#
loop_
_entity_poly.entity_id
_entity_poly.type
_entity_poly.pdbx_seq_one_letter_code
_entity_poly.pdbx_strand_id
1 'polypeptide(L)'
;MIKIMADSTCDLSDEVLKMYDISLAPLTINIEGKVYKDRVDIHPDEFYGMMEALPEFPTTGMPSPAEYQKIMNEAIEDGHKEIICICMSSGTSGAYQSAVLARDYFFEEYPNSNVKVHIVDSKSMSHGSGWLILKSALMRERGASFEEIVAFNEKYKTKVKHFLSVDDLDHLLKSGRLTNASAIIGKILMLKPIMSMKDGKGAIVGKERGLKRVLQHYTQEFIKRNDPKMTEFIILGYTSDHKVAENLKAKIQLDTDFKGDIHIMQMGVSVGTHVGLGAISMFFMEK
;
A
#
# COMPACT_ATOMS: atom_id res chain seq x y z
N MET A 1 17.94 18.28 -1.83
CA MET A 1 16.97 17.39 -2.57
C MET A 1 16.16 16.64 -1.53
N ILE A 2 14.89 16.35 -1.84
CA ILE A 2 13.99 15.61 -0.95
C ILE A 2 14.10 14.12 -1.25
N LYS A 3 14.44 13.30 -0.28
CA LYS A 3 14.35 11.84 -0.35
C LYS A 3 12.97 11.36 0.07
N ILE A 4 12.38 10.47 -0.72
CA ILE A 4 11.14 9.78 -0.37
C ILE A 4 11.50 8.34 -0.02
N MET A 5 11.00 7.88 1.11
CA MET A 5 11.13 6.49 1.55
C MET A 5 9.81 5.96 2.10
N ALA A 6 9.68 4.66 2.15
CA ALA A 6 8.47 3.97 2.61
C ALA A 6 8.80 2.60 3.20
N ASP A 7 7.80 1.86 3.67
CA ASP A 7 7.91 0.43 3.89
C ASP A 7 7.49 -0.36 2.62
N SER A 8 7.89 -1.62 2.54
CA SER A 8 7.68 -2.45 1.35
C SER A 8 6.22 -2.76 1.02
N THR A 9 5.29 -2.50 1.95
CA THR A 9 3.86 -2.71 1.70
C THR A 9 3.21 -1.68 0.79
N CYS A 10 3.96 -0.69 0.30
CA CYS A 10 3.42 0.30 -0.64
C CYS A 10 3.06 -0.29 -2.01
N ASP A 11 3.58 -1.48 -2.31
CA ASP A 11 3.33 -2.28 -3.52
C ASP A 11 3.59 -1.57 -4.86
N LEU A 12 4.33 -0.45 -4.85
CA LEU A 12 4.77 0.20 -6.08
C LEU A 12 5.72 -0.72 -6.86
N SER A 13 5.63 -0.72 -8.18
CA SER A 13 6.51 -1.54 -9.02
C SER A 13 7.98 -1.09 -8.93
N ASP A 14 8.91 -2.01 -9.22
CA ASP A 14 10.34 -1.71 -9.17
C ASP A 14 10.73 -0.61 -10.17
N GLU A 15 10.04 -0.53 -11.31
CA GLU A 15 10.24 0.54 -12.29
C GLU A 15 9.87 1.91 -11.69
N VAL A 16 8.74 2.00 -10.97
CA VAL A 16 8.29 3.24 -10.32
C VAL A 16 9.24 3.63 -9.20
N LEU A 17 9.63 2.67 -8.35
CA LEU A 17 10.59 2.90 -7.26
C LEU A 17 11.91 3.44 -7.78
N LYS A 18 12.44 2.83 -8.83
CA LYS A 18 13.69 3.25 -9.48
C LYS A 18 13.56 4.58 -10.19
N MET A 19 12.47 4.79 -10.94
CA MET A 19 12.23 6.02 -11.70
C MET A 19 12.19 7.25 -10.80
N TYR A 20 11.60 7.12 -9.63
CA TYR A 20 11.43 8.23 -8.68
C TYR A 20 12.37 8.15 -7.46
N ASP A 21 13.42 7.36 -7.51
CA ASP A 21 14.38 7.23 -6.41
C ASP A 21 13.70 7.10 -5.04
N ILE A 22 12.81 6.10 -4.91
CA ILE A 22 12.09 5.78 -3.68
C ILE A 22 12.76 4.58 -3.01
N SER A 23 13.18 4.74 -1.76
CA SER A 23 13.80 3.67 -0.96
C SER A 23 12.79 2.98 -0.06
N LEU A 24 12.90 1.66 0.09
CA LEU A 24 11.99 0.85 0.90
C LEU A 24 12.68 0.21 2.10
N ALA A 25 12.05 0.34 3.28
CA ALA A 25 12.35 -0.48 4.44
C ALA A 25 11.57 -1.81 4.31
N PRO A 26 12.27 -2.95 4.15
CA PRO A 26 11.60 -4.23 3.90
C PRO A 26 10.92 -4.76 5.15
N LEU A 27 9.66 -5.21 5.01
CA LEU A 27 9.04 -6.08 5.99
C LEU A 27 9.71 -7.46 5.94
N THR A 28 9.48 -8.27 6.96
CA THR A 28 9.90 -9.67 6.95
C THR A 28 8.69 -10.59 6.77
N ILE A 29 8.90 -11.70 6.08
CA ILE A 29 7.94 -12.77 5.90
C ILE A 29 8.52 -14.03 6.50
N ASN A 30 7.79 -14.67 7.41
CA ASN A 30 8.14 -15.99 7.95
C ASN A 30 7.33 -17.04 7.22
N ILE A 31 8.02 -17.94 6.54
CA ILE A 31 7.47 -19.10 5.83
C ILE A 31 8.12 -20.34 6.47
N GLU A 32 7.34 -21.18 7.16
CA GLU A 32 7.81 -22.42 7.79
C GLU A 32 9.05 -22.23 8.70
N GLY A 33 9.10 -21.12 9.43
CA GLY A 33 10.22 -20.79 10.34
C GLY A 33 11.41 -20.11 9.67
N LYS A 34 11.44 -20.00 8.33
CA LYS A 34 12.47 -19.24 7.63
C LYS A 34 12.00 -17.81 7.37
N VAL A 35 12.84 -16.84 7.69
CA VAL A 35 12.56 -15.42 7.55
C VAL A 35 13.16 -14.87 6.26
N TYR A 36 12.35 -14.19 5.47
CA TYR A 36 12.71 -13.53 4.23
C TYR A 36 12.43 -12.03 4.33
N LYS A 37 13.26 -11.20 3.73
CA LYS A 37 12.98 -9.77 3.54
C LYS A 37 12.15 -9.59 2.26
N ASP A 38 11.01 -8.92 2.40
CA ASP A 38 10.11 -8.59 1.31
C ASP A 38 10.84 -7.78 0.21
N ARG A 39 10.73 -8.20 -1.04
CA ARG A 39 11.34 -7.61 -2.24
C ARG A 39 12.90 -7.65 -2.27
N VAL A 40 13.53 -8.32 -1.32
CA VAL A 40 14.99 -8.55 -1.26
C VAL A 40 15.28 -10.03 -1.40
N ASP A 41 14.70 -10.86 -0.53
CA ASP A 41 14.94 -12.30 -0.49
C ASP A 41 13.83 -13.10 -1.19
N ILE A 42 12.64 -12.48 -1.34
CA ILE A 42 11.47 -13.09 -1.97
C ILE A 42 10.65 -12.05 -2.74
N HIS A 43 10.20 -12.42 -3.93
CA HIS A 43 9.42 -11.58 -4.85
C HIS A 43 8.01 -12.12 -5.06
N PRO A 44 7.04 -11.26 -5.49
CA PRO A 44 5.63 -11.65 -5.61
C PRO A 44 5.37 -12.90 -6.46
N ASP A 45 5.98 -13.02 -7.65
CA ASP A 45 5.74 -14.16 -8.54
C ASP A 45 6.17 -15.48 -7.91
N GLU A 46 7.34 -15.52 -7.26
CA GLU A 46 7.81 -16.68 -6.53
C GLU A 46 6.86 -17.05 -5.38
N PHE A 47 6.47 -16.05 -4.59
CA PHE A 47 5.60 -16.24 -3.44
C PHE A 47 4.21 -16.76 -3.84
N TYR A 48 3.58 -16.14 -4.83
CA TYR A 48 2.26 -16.58 -5.27
C TYR A 48 2.30 -17.96 -5.95
N GLY A 49 3.41 -18.31 -6.60
CA GLY A 49 3.62 -19.62 -7.17
C GLY A 49 3.68 -20.75 -6.15
N MET A 50 4.17 -20.47 -4.93
CA MET A 50 4.27 -21.48 -3.86
C MET A 50 3.09 -21.45 -2.87
N MET A 51 2.30 -20.39 -2.84
CA MET A 51 1.37 -20.09 -1.76
C MET A 51 0.33 -21.20 -1.51
N GLU A 52 -0.21 -21.82 -2.55
CA GLU A 52 -1.19 -22.91 -2.43
C GLU A 52 -0.58 -24.20 -1.83
N ALA A 53 0.71 -24.40 -1.99
CA ALA A 53 1.41 -25.59 -1.50
C ALA A 53 1.90 -25.45 -0.05
N LEU A 54 1.82 -24.24 0.53
CA LEU A 54 2.28 -24.00 1.90
C LEU A 54 1.38 -24.70 2.91
N PRO A 55 1.94 -25.53 3.83
CA PRO A 55 1.15 -26.24 4.84
C PRO A 55 0.58 -25.29 5.89
N GLU A 56 1.24 -24.14 6.12
CA GLU A 56 0.84 -23.13 7.08
C GLU A 56 0.79 -21.74 6.46
N PHE A 57 -0.06 -20.86 7.00
CA PHE A 57 -0.13 -19.47 6.56
C PHE A 57 1.15 -18.75 6.98
N PRO A 58 1.84 -18.08 6.04
CA PRO A 58 2.96 -17.23 6.37
C PRO A 58 2.55 -16.09 7.31
N THR A 59 3.53 -15.53 8.02
CA THR A 59 3.33 -14.36 8.89
C THR A 59 4.28 -13.25 8.51
N THR A 60 3.95 -12.02 8.87
CA THR A 60 4.77 -10.85 8.56
C THR A 60 5.28 -10.17 9.82
N GLY A 61 6.49 -9.60 9.75
CA GLY A 61 7.08 -8.70 10.74
C GLY A 61 7.29 -7.32 10.17
N MET A 62 7.12 -6.27 10.99
CA MET A 62 7.38 -4.88 10.58
C MET A 62 8.89 -4.66 10.41
N PRO A 63 9.34 -3.67 9.60
CA PRO A 63 10.74 -3.28 9.55
C PRO A 63 11.22 -2.79 10.92
N SER A 64 12.45 -3.12 11.29
CA SER A 64 13.06 -2.59 12.53
C SER A 64 13.38 -1.11 12.38
N PRO A 65 13.53 -0.35 13.51
CA PRO A 65 14.04 1.02 13.44
C PRO A 65 15.40 1.12 12.73
N ALA A 66 16.27 0.12 12.89
CA ALA A 66 17.56 0.07 12.22
C ALA A 66 17.48 0.02 10.68
N GLU A 67 16.48 -0.67 10.13
CA GLU A 67 16.25 -0.68 8.66
C GLU A 67 15.88 0.71 8.14
N TYR A 68 15.01 1.45 8.85
CA TYR A 68 14.69 2.84 8.49
C TYR A 68 15.88 3.78 8.67
N GLN A 69 16.60 3.66 9.79
CA GLN A 69 17.76 4.49 10.09
C GLN A 69 18.87 4.30 9.05
N LYS A 70 19.11 3.07 8.60
CA LYS A 70 20.05 2.78 7.52
C LYS A 70 19.71 3.59 6.26
N ILE A 71 18.44 3.58 5.82
CA ILE A 71 18.01 4.34 4.62
C ILE A 71 18.15 5.85 4.84
N MET A 72 17.83 6.36 6.05
CA MET A 72 18.04 7.78 6.38
C MET A 72 19.49 8.18 6.29
N ASN A 73 20.41 7.36 6.83
CA ASN A 73 21.84 7.62 6.79
C ASN A 73 22.37 7.60 5.35
N GLU A 74 22.02 6.59 4.56
CA GLU A 74 22.36 6.51 3.14
C GLU A 74 21.87 7.75 2.37
N ALA A 75 20.62 8.18 2.59
CA ALA A 75 20.09 9.39 1.96
C ALA A 75 20.89 10.66 2.33
N ILE A 76 21.36 10.77 3.57
CA ILE A 76 22.17 11.91 4.02
C ILE A 76 23.56 11.85 3.41
N GLU A 77 24.18 10.68 3.35
CA GLU A 77 25.47 10.47 2.67
C GLU A 77 25.39 10.87 1.19
N ASP A 78 24.24 10.61 0.53
CA ASP A 78 23.94 11.03 -0.85
C ASP A 78 23.61 12.53 -0.96
N GLY A 79 23.68 13.29 0.13
CA GLY A 79 23.50 14.75 0.16
C GLY A 79 22.06 15.22 0.28
N HIS A 80 21.12 14.35 0.60
CA HIS A 80 19.73 14.74 0.90
C HIS A 80 19.66 15.42 2.28
N LYS A 81 18.95 16.54 2.36
CA LYS A 81 18.71 17.27 3.62
C LYS A 81 17.27 17.25 4.08
N GLU A 82 16.42 16.62 3.31
CA GLU A 82 14.98 16.54 3.55
C GLU A 82 14.52 15.12 3.23
N ILE A 83 13.90 14.45 4.18
CA ILE A 83 13.45 13.06 4.08
C ILE A 83 11.97 12.98 4.45
N ILE A 84 11.15 12.42 3.57
CA ILE A 84 9.74 12.12 3.83
C ILE A 84 9.57 10.61 3.80
N CYS A 85 9.20 10.03 4.93
CA CYS A 85 8.89 8.60 5.05
C CYS A 85 7.38 8.41 5.14
N ILE A 86 6.80 7.72 4.16
CA ILE A 86 5.36 7.45 4.13
C ILE A 86 5.14 5.98 4.45
N CYS A 87 4.64 5.71 5.66
CA CYS A 87 4.42 4.36 6.16
C CYS A 87 2.97 3.92 5.95
N MET A 88 2.77 2.61 5.88
CA MET A 88 1.43 2.04 5.97
C MET A 88 0.74 2.44 7.29
N SER A 89 -0.59 2.26 7.33
CA SER A 89 -1.40 2.67 8.49
C SER A 89 -0.91 2.07 9.82
N SER A 90 -0.74 2.94 10.81
CA SER A 90 -0.46 2.58 12.20
C SER A 90 -1.57 1.73 12.85
N GLY A 91 -2.76 1.71 12.24
CA GLY A 91 -3.87 0.86 12.67
C GLY A 91 -3.74 -0.61 12.27
N THR A 92 -2.79 -0.94 11.37
CA THR A 92 -2.60 -2.29 10.82
C THR A 92 -1.21 -2.87 11.04
N SER A 93 -0.20 -2.02 11.24
CA SER A 93 1.19 -2.42 11.46
C SER A 93 1.91 -1.45 12.38
N GLY A 94 2.94 -1.93 13.07
CA GLY A 94 3.87 -1.08 13.84
C GLY A 94 4.93 -0.36 12.98
N ALA A 95 4.88 -0.46 11.65
CA ALA A 95 5.86 0.13 10.74
C ALA A 95 6.02 1.66 10.95
N TYR A 96 4.90 2.37 11.12
CA TYR A 96 4.93 3.80 11.43
C TYR A 96 5.68 4.11 12.73
N GLN A 97 5.37 3.38 13.81
CA GLN A 97 6.05 3.57 15.11
C GLN A 97 7.55 3.25 15.00
N SER A 98 7.90 2.22 14.23
CA SER A 98 9.29 1.85 13.97
C SER A 98 10.05 2.96 13.23
N ALA A 99 9.44 3.59 12.23
CA ALA A 99 10.00 4.72 11.50
C ALA A 99 10.14 5.97 12.38
N VAL A 100 9.16 6.24 13.27
CA VAL A 100 9.24 7.34 14.25
C VAL A 100 10.41 7.12 15.21
N LEU A 101 10.59 5.92 15.75
CA LEU A 101 11.73 5.58 16.61
C LEU A 101 13.06 5.73 15.87
N ALA A 102 13.13 5.33 14.60
CA ALA A 102 14.33 5.51 13.78
C ALA A 102 14.71 6.98 13.63
N ARG A 103 13.73 7.85 13.37
CA ARG A 103 13.93 9.31 13.32
C ARG A 103 14.42 9.84 14.65
N ASP A 104 13.82 9.43 15.76
CA ASP A 104 14.18 9.92 17.09
C ASP A 104 15.61 9.50 17.45
N TYR A 105 16.00 8.24 17.19
CA TYR A 105 17.39 7.78 17.36
C TYR A 105 18.38 8.53 16.45
N PHE A 106 17.97 8.85 15.22
CA PHE A 106 18.81 9.68 14.34
C PHE A 106 19.11 11.05 14.96
N PHE A 107 18.11 11.74 15.53
CA PHE A 107 18.32 13.04 16.15
C PHE A 107 18.99 12.96 17.53
N GLU A 108 18.90 11.85 18.25
CA GLU A 108 19.72 11.59 19.45
C GLU A 108 21.21 11.43 19.09
N GLU A 109 21.51 10.75 18.00
CA GLU A 109 22.88 10.55 17.50
C GLU A 109 23.44 11.84 16.87
N TYR A 110 22.62 12.61 16.17
CA TYR A 110 23.01 13.84 15.47
C TYR A 110 22.21 15.06 15.93
N PRO A 111 22.36 15.52 17.19
CA PRO A 111 21.51 16.55 17.79
C PRO A 111 21.61 17.92 17.12
N ASN A 112 22.69 18.20 16.41
CA ASN A 112 22.94 19.45 15.68
C ASN A 112 22.67 19.31 14.16
N SER A 113 22.06 18.22 13.71
CA SER A 113 21.74 18.03 12.30
C SER A 113 20.70 19.05 11.84
N ASN A 114 20.92 19.62 10.65
CA ASN A 114 19.94 20.49 9.98
C ASN A 114 19.06 19.72 8.97
N VAL A 115 19.10 18.40 8.99
CA VAL A 115 18.25 17.54 8.18
C VAL A 115 16.81 17.61 8.69
N LYS A 116 15.86 17.70 7.77
CA LYS A 116 14.44 17.59 8.10
C LYS A 116 13.97 16.16 7.81
N VAL A 117 13.31 15.54 8.78
CA VAL A 117 12.72 14.21 8.62
C VAL A 117 11.25 14.27 9.05
N HIS A 118 10.33 13.92 8.15
CA HIS A 118 8.91 13.81 8.45
C HIS A 118 8.40 12.40 8.18
N ILE A 119 7.70 11.82 9.16
CA ILE A 119 7.13 10.48 9.07
C ILE A 119 5.61 10.61 8.95
N VAL A 120 5.05 10.13 7.85
CA VAL A 120 3.61 10.15 7.55
C VAL A 120 2.99 8.81 7.91
N ASP A 121 1.98 8.82 8.77
CA ASP A 121 1.06 7.69 8.92
C ASP A 121 -0.01 7.79 7.82
N SER A 122 0.13 7.03 6.76
CA SER A 122 -0.74 7.15 5.58
C SER A 122 -2.20 6.82 5.81
N LYS A 123 -2.55 6.15 6.92
CA LYS A 123 -3.89 5.59 7.19
C LYS A 123 -4.36 4.62 6.10
N SER A 124 -3.43 4.14 5.30
CA SER A 124 -3.66 3.34 4.10
C SER A 124 -2.86 2.04 4.14
N MET A 125 -3.16 1.11 3.24
CA MET A 125 -2.44 -0.16 3.04
C MET A 125 -2.18 -0.36 1.55
N SER A 126 -1.18 -1.18 1.22
CA SER A 126 -0.89 -1.57 -0.15
C SER A 126 -0.73 -0.34 -1.05
N HIS A 127 -1.21 -0.42 -2.27
CA HIS A 127 -1.20 0.69 -3.22
C HIS A 127 -1.93 1.96 -2.73
N GLY A 128 -2.62 1.93 -1.59
CA GLY A 128 -3.18 3.13 -0.99
C GLY A 128 -2.09 4.03 -0.39
N SER A 129 -1.12 3.47 0.34
CA SER A 129 0.10 4.18 0.70
C SER A 129 0.96 4.45 -0.54
N GLY A 130 1.02 3.49 -1.48
CA GLY A 130 1.68 3.66 -2.78
C GLY A 130 1.16 4.86 -3.56
N TRP A 131 -0.16 5.12 -3.53
CA TRP A 131 -0.77 6.28 -4.17
C TRP A 131 -0.22 7.60 -3.61
N LEU A 132 -0.14 7.72 -2.29
CA LEU A 132 0.43 8.91 -1.62
C LEU A 132 1.92 9.07 -1.92
N ILE A 133 2.66 7.98 -1.95
CA ILE A 133 4.09 7.97 -2.24
C ILE A 133 4.35 8.42 -3.69
N LEU A 134 3.64 7.83 -4.66
CA LEU A 134 3.77 8.20 -6.06
C LEU A 134 3.34 9.67 -6.29
N LYS A 135 2.25 10.12 -5.65
CA LYS A 135 1.83 11.52 -5.72
C LYS A 135 2.89 12.46 -5.14
N SER A 136 3.48 12.10 -3.99
CA SER A 136 4.57 12.89 -3.38
C SER A 136 5.80 12.97 -4.30
N ALA A 137 6.14 11.86 -4.97
CA ALA A 137 7.22 11.83 -5.94
C ALA A 137 6.93 12.74 -7.15
N LEU A 138 5.73 12.67 -7.71
CA LEU A 138 5.29 13.56 -8.79
C LEU A 138 5.28 15.05 -8.39
N MET A 139 4.90 15.36 -7.14
CA MET A 139 4.98 16.73 -6.61
C MET A 139 6.44 17.19 -6.53
N ARG A 140 7.35 16.35 -6.04
CA ARG A 140 8.78 16.64 -5.99
C ARG A 140 9.34 16.92 -7.39
N GLU A 141 9.02 16.09 -8.38
CA GLU A 141 9.47 16.30 -9.78
C GLU A 141 8.95 17.61 -10.38
N ARG A 142 7.80 18.09 -9.92
CA ARG A 142 7.22 19.38 -10.30
C ARG A 142 7.76 20.56 -9.49
N GLY A 143 8.75 20.33 -8.62
CA GLY A 143 9.42 21.36 -7.84
C GLY A 143 8.72 21.76 -6.54
N ALA A 144 7.78 20.96 -6.05
CA ALA A 144 7.15 21.22 -4.74
C ALA A 144 8.19 21.12 -3.61
N SER A 145 8.07 22.01 -2.63
CA SER A 145 8.90 22.02 -1.43
C SER A 145 8.57 20.86 -0.48
N PHE A 146 9.47 20.60 0.44
CA PHE A 146 9.26 19.63 1.52
C PHE A 146 7.96 19.92 2.29
N GLU A 147 7.75 21.18 2.67
CA GLU A 147 6.57 21.63 3.44
C GLU A 147 5.26 21.42 2.65
N GLU A 148 5.26 21.67 1.34
CA GLU A 148 4.08 21.44 0.49
C GLU A 148 3.73 19.95 0.38
N ILE A 149 4.74 19.08 0.21
CA ILE A 149 4.52 17.63 0.14
C ILE A 149 4.05 17.08 1.49
N VAL A 150 4.65 17.53 2.61
CA VAL A 150 4.20 17.16 3.95
C VAL A 150 2.76 17.62 4.18
N ALA A 151 2.45 18.88 3.89
CA ALA A 151 1.10 19.44 4.07
C ALA A 151 0.06 18.69 3.23
N PHE A 152 0.40 18.34 1.98
CA PHE A 152 -0.44 17.51 1.12
C PHE A 152 -0.76 16.16 1.77
N ASN A 153 0.26 15.42 2.20
CA ASN A 153 0.09 14.10 2.81
C ASN A 153 -0.75 14.19 4.08
N GLU A 154 -0.44 15.11 5.00
CA GLU A 154 -1.17 15.27 6.25
C GLU A 154 -2.64 15.63 6.04
N LYS A 155 -2.94 16.45 5.03
CA LYS A 155 -4.30 16.87 4.71
C LYS A 155 -5.11 15.77 4.03
N TYR A 156 -4.50 15.00 3.12
CA TYR A 156 -5.22 14.11 2.22
C TYR A 156 -5.03 12.61 2.49
N LYS A 157 -4.18 12.20 3.44
CA LYS A 157 -3.89 10.80 3.75
C LYS A 157 -5.14 9.92 4.03
N THR A 158 -6.23 10.50 4.49
CA THR A 158 -7.50 9.78 4.72
C THR A 158 -8.46 9.82 3.52
N LYS A 159 -8.08 10.51 2.45
CA LYS A 159 -8.89 10.69 1.24
C LYS A 159 -8.56 9.70 0.12
N VAL A 160 -7.51 8.91 0.27
CA VAL A 160 -7.25 7.81 -0.67
C VAL A 160 -8.28 6.72 -0.45
N LYS A 161 -9.17 6.56 -1.43
CA LYS A 161 -10.20 5.51 -1.39
C LYS A 161 -9.61 4.17 -1.76
N HIS A 162 -9.99 3.17 -0.98
CA HIS A 162 -9.59 1.78 -1.16
C HIS A 162 -10.81 0.93 -1.48
N PHE A 163 -10.69 0.09 -2.49
CA PHE A 163 -11.56 -1.07 -2.65
C PHE A 163 -10.66 -2.28 -2.82
N LEU A 164 -10.88 -3.30 -2.01
CA LEU A 164 -10.19 -4.58 -2.07
C LEU A 164 -11.23 -5.70 -1.98
N SER A 165 -11.17 -6.64 -2.89
CA SER A 165 -11.94 -7.90 -2.83
C SER A 165 -10.98 -9.07 -2.91
N VAL A 166 -11.27 -10.11 -2.15
CA VAL A 166 -10.49 -11.35 -2.07
C VAL A 166 -11.35 -12.55 -2.41
N ASP A 167 -10.71 -13.64 -2.76
CA ASP A 167 -11.39 -14.91 -3.03
C ASP A 167 -11.72 -15.64 -1.74
N ASP A 168 -10.82 -15.55 -0.75
CA ASP A 168 -10.96 -16.14 0.56
C ASP A 168 -10.61 -15.14 1.66
N LEU A 169 -11.39 -15.12 2.73
CA LEU A 169 -11.15 -14.29 3.92
C LEU A 169 -10.21 -14.92 4.94
N ASP A 170 -9.87 -16.20 4.82
CA ASP A 170 -9.13 -16.93 5.84
C ASP A 170 -7.79 -16.28 6.17
N HIS A 171 -7.07 -15.78 5.18
CA HIS A 171 -5.82 -15.04 5.37
C HIS A 171 -6.01 -13.78 6.23
N LEU A 172 -7.02 -12.97 5.92
CA LEU A 172 -7.33 -11.74 6.66
C LEU A 172 -7.83 -12.02 8.06
N LEU A 173 -8.68 -13.05 8.23
CA LEU A 173 -9.21 -13.47 9.52
C LEU A 173 -8.10 -13.97 10.45
N LYS A 174 -7.25 -14.87 9.97
CA LYS A 174 -6.13 -15.42 10.74
C LYS A 174 -5.11 -14.36 11.12
N SER A 175 -4.87 -13.41 10.25
CA SER A 175 -3.90 -12.34 10.51
C SER A 175 -4.42 -11.22 11.43
N GLY A 176 -5.74 -11.13 11.65
CA GLY A 176 -6.35 -10.12 12.51
C GLY A 176 -6.34 -8.69 11.95
N ARG A 177 -6.13 -8.49 10.65
CA ARG A 177 -6.10 -7.16 9.98
C ARG A 177 -7.47 -6.69 9.50
N LEU A 178 -8.51 -7.46 9.79
CA LEU A 178 -9.89 -7.14 9.45
C LEU A 178 -10.71 -6.88 10.72
N THR A 179 -11.33 -5.71 10.87
CA THR A 179 -12.02 -5.31 12.10
C THR A 179 -13.42 -5.86 12.18
N ASN A 180 -14.26 -5.95 11.31
CA ASN A 180 -15.65 -6.40 11.44
C ASN A 180 -15.90 -7.77 10.79
N ALA A 181 -14.97 -8.68 11.00
CA ALA A 181 -14.99 -10.03 10.42
C ALA A 181 -16.26 -10.84 10.75
N SER A 182 -16.83 -10.61 11.94
CA SER A 182 -18.10 -11.24 12.34
C SER A 182 -19.31 -10.86 11.47
N ALA A 183 -19.20 -9.80 10.66
CA ALA A 183 -20.27 -9.41 9.74
C ALA A 183 -20.45 -10.40 8.56
N ILE A 184 -19.52 -11.34 8.37
CA ILE A 184 -19.61 -12.43 7.40
C ILE A 184 -19.48 -13.77 8.13
N ILE A 185 -20.46 -14.11 8.96
CA ILE A 185 -20.58 -15.45 9.51
C ILE A 185 -21.35 -16.30 8.50
N GLY A 186 -20.64 -17.23 7.89
CA GLY A 186 -21.20 -18.24 6.97
C GLY A 186 -20.56 -18.16 5.57
N LYS A 187 -20.01 -19.29 5.12
CA LYS A 187 -19.55 -19.47 3.74
C LYS A 187 -20.76 -19.46 2.81
N ILE A 188 -21.21 -18.27 2.39
CA ILE A 188 -22.19 -18.18 1.31
C ILE A 188 -21.41 -18.29 0.01
N LEU A 189 -21.64 -19.39 -0.69
CA LEU A 189 -21.01 -19.70 -1.96
C LEU A 189 -21.03 -18.50 -2.92
N MET A 190 -19.88 -18.14 -3.49
CA MET A 190 -19.68 -17.07 -4.46
C MET A 190 -19.86 -15.62 -3.95
N LEU A 191 -20.01 -15.36 -2.65
CA LEU A 191 -19.95 -14.01 -2.11
C LEU A 191 -18.51 -13.54 -1.99
N LYS A 192 -18.23 -12.42 -2.66
CA LYS A 192 -16.95 -11.71 -2.59
C LYS A 192 -17.11 -10.51 -1.67
N PRO A 193 -16.36 -10.43 -0.57
CA PRO A 193 -16.35 -9.25 0.29
C PRO A 193 -15.73 -8.06 -0.45
N ILE A 194 -16.23 -6.87 -0.15
CA ILE A 194 -15.60 -5.62 -0.55
C ILE A 194 -15.13 -4.93 0.72
N MET A 195 -13.84 -4.67 0.77
CA MET A 195 -13.19 -4.04 1.91
C MET A 195 -12.70 -2.65 1.54
N SER A 196 -12.61 -1.80 2.55
CA SER A 196 -12.02 -0.46 2.46
C SER A 196 -11.34 -0.12 3.79
N MET A 197 -10.66 1.02 3.84
CA MET A 197 -10.13 1.54 5.10
C MET A 197 -11.21 2.30 5.87
N LYS A 198 -11.27 2.06 7.16
CA LYS A 198 -12.07 2.81 8.11
C LYS A 198 -11.21 3.10 9.34
N ASP A 199 -10.99 4.37 9.63
CA ASP A 199 -10.16 4.83 10.76
C ASP A 199 -8.76 4.16 10.79
N GLY A 200 -8.14 4.01 9.61
CA GLY A 200 -6.82 3.40 9.44
C GLY A 200 -6.79 1.88 9.57
N LYS A 201 -7.93 1.20 9.59
CA LYS A 201 -8.05 -0.27 9.67
C LYS A 201 -8.86 -0.82 8.51
N GLY A 202 -8.54 -2.04 8.08
CA GLY A 202 -9.33 -2.75 7.09
C GLY A 202 -10.72 -3.10 7.63
N ALA A 203 -11.76 -2.82 6.87
CA ALA A 203 -13.14 -3.13 7.22
C ALA A 203 -13.95 -3.58 6.00
N ILE A 204 -14.89 -4.51 6.21
CA ILE A 204 -15.84 -4.90 5.17
C ILE A 204 -16.88 -3.79 5.03
N VAL A 205 -17.02 -3.27 3.82
CA VAL A 205 -17.96 -2.18 3.48
C VAL A 205 -19.08 -2.62 2.53
N GLY A 206 -18.96 -3.82 1.96
CA GLY A 206 -19.93 -4.37 1.04
C GLY A 206 -19.65 -5.83 0.72
N LYS A 207 -20.52 -6.41 -0.09
CA LYS A 207 -20.38 -7.76 -0.63
C LYS A 207 -21.08 -7.85 -1.97
N GLU A 208 -20.47 -8.58 -2.89
CA GLU A 208 -21.05 -8.81 -4.23
C GLU A 208 -21.01 -10.29 -4.58
N ARG A 209 -21.90 -10.72 -5.48
CA ARG A 209 -21.91 -12.11 -5.94
C ARG A 209 -21.13 -12.23 -7.25
N GLY A 210 -19.95 -12.83 -7.16
CA GLY A 210 -19.06 -13.07 -8.30
C GLY A 210 -18.27 -11.84 -8.76
N LEU A 211 -17.17 -12.10 -9.45
CA LEU A 211 -16.18 -11.10 -9.85
C LEU A 211 -16.77 -9.99 -10.73
N LYS A 212 -17.63 -10.33 -11.70
CA LYS A 212 -18.25 -9.33 -12.59
C LYS A 212 -18.97 -8.22 -11.81
N ARG A 213 -19.67 -8.57 -10.73
CA ARG A 213 -20.36 -7.59 -9.88
C ARG A 213 -19.40 -6.79 -9.02
N VAL A 214 -18.28 -7.38 -8.57
CA VAL A 214 -17.21 -6.66 -7.89
C VAL A 214 -16.64 -5.55 -8.78
N LEU A 215 -16.29 -5.88 -10.03
CA LEU A 215 -15.76 -4.89 -10.97
C LEU A 215 -16.78 -3.79 -11.29
N GLN A 216 -18.05 -4.15 -11.41
CA GLN A 216 -19.13 -3.19 -11.59
C GLN A 216 -19.28 -2.25 -10.37
N HIS A 217 -19.25 -2.80 -9.17
CA HIS A 217 -19.28 -2.03 -7.92
C HIS A 217 -18.14 -1.02 -7.85
N TYR A 218 -16.91 -1.45 -8.15
CA TYR A 218 -15.73 -0.56 -8.15
C TYR A 218 -15.92 0.61 -9.12
N THR A 219 -16.36 0.33 -10.34
CA THR A 219 -16.59 1.37 -11.35
C THR A 219 -17.68 2.34 -10.92
N GLN A 220 -18.81 1.84 -10.38
CA GLN A 220 -19.91 2.69 -9.90
C GLN A 220 -19.50 3.57 -8.72
N GLU A 221 -18.77 3.00 -7.76
CA GLU A 221 -18.26 3.77 -6.61
C GLU A 221 -17.18 4.78 -7.03
N PHE A 222 -16.38 4.47 -8.05
CA PHE A 222 -15.45 5.42 -8.63
C PHE A 222 -16.20 6.62 -9.24
N ILE A 223 -17.20 6.40 -10.09
CA ILE A 223 -18.03 7.47 -10.68
C ILE A 223 -18.62 8.37 -9.60
N LYS A 224 -19.11 7.78 -8.52
CA LYS A 224 -19.77 8.48 -7.43
C LYS A 224 -18.80 9.30 -6.57
N ARG A 225 -17.61 8.77 -6.27
CA ARG A 225 -16.72 9.30 -5.23
C ARG A 225 -15.51 10.06 -5.77
N ASN A 226 -15.06 9.75 -6.97
CA ASN A 226 -13.84 10.32 -7.53
C ASN A 226 -13.82 11.84 -7.43
N ASP A 227 -12.71 12.39 -6.93
CA ASP A 227 -12.40 13.81 -7.05
C ASP A 227 -11.61 14.04 -8.36
N PRO A 228 -12.24 14.58 -9.42
CA PRO A 228 -11.58 14.72 -10.71
C PRO A 228 -10.46 15.77 -10.73
N LYS A 229 -10.38 16.63 -9.70
CA LYS A 229 -9.30 17.62 -9.55
C LYS A 229 -8.07 17.03 -8.89
N MET A 230 -8.26 15.98 -8.10
CA MET A 230 -7.21 15.38 -7.27
C MET A 230 -6.70 14.05 -7.82
N THR A 231 -7.57 13.28 -8.49
CA THR A 231 -7.22 11.97 -9.06
C THR A 231 -6.54 12.15 -10.41
N GLU A 232 -5.23 12.30 -10.42
CA GLU A 232 -4.45 12.32 -11.66
C GLU A 232 -4.25 10.91 -12.21
N PHE A 233 -4.23 9.91 -11.35
CA PHE A 233 -4.07 8.49 -11.70
C PHE A 233 -4.85 7.58 -10.76
N ILE A 234 -5.12 6.38 -11.24
CA ILE A 234 -5.70 5.27 -10.48
C ILE A 234 -4.65 4.17 -10.38
N ILE A 235 -4.56 3.50 -9.23
CA ILE A 235 -3.77 2.27 -9.11
C ILE A 235 -4.74 1.10 -8.95
N LEU A 236 -4.58 0.10 -9.81
CA LEU A 236 -5.26 -1.19 -9.74
C LEU A 236 -4.26 -2.24 -9.28
N GLY A 237 -4.58 -2.92 -8.18
CA GLY A 237 -3.73 -3.96 -7.62
C GLY A 237 -4.32 -5.36 -7.84
N TYR A 238 -3.47 -6.35 -8.06
CA TYR A 238 -3.84 -7.77 -8.14
C TYR A 238 -2.81 -8.63 -7.41
N THR A 239 -3.16 -9.86 -7.06
CA THR A 239 -2.21 -10.83 -6.52
C THR A 239 -1.75 -11.83 -7.58
N SER A 240 -2.61 -12.72 -8.01
CA SER A 240 -2.25 -13.85 -8.89
C SER A 240 -2.85 -13.79 -10.31
N ASP A 241 -3.87 -12.97 -10.54
CA ASP A 241 -4.54 -12.87 -11.84
C ASP A 241 -4.50 -11.44 -12.41
N HIS A 242 -3.52 -11.18 -13.26
CA HIS A 242 -3.37 -9.89 -13.96
C HIS A 242 -4.57 -9.55 -14.86
N LYS A 243 -5.22 -10.56 -15.47
CA LYS A 243 -6.36 -10.32 -16.39
C LYS A 243 -7.54 -9.65 -15.69
N VAL A 244 -7.72 -9.92 -14.39
CA VAL A 244 -8.79 -9.27 -13.62
C VAL A 244 -8.56 -7.75 -13.54
N ALA A 245 -7.32 -7.32 -13.33
CA ALA A 245 -6.97 -5.90 -13.29
C ALA A 245 -7.10 -5.25 -14.68
N GLU A 246 -6.72 -5.94 -15.76
CA GLU A 246 -6.95 -5.46 -17.13
C GLU A 246 -8.44 -5.31 -17.44
N ASN A 247 -9.27 -6.26 -17.03
CA ASN A 247 -10.72 -6.17 -17.20
C ASN A 247 -11.31 -4.97 -16.44
N LEU A 248 -10.81 -4.69 -15.24
CA LEU A 248 -11.22 -3.51 -14.46
C LEU A 248 -10.78 -2.22 -15.16
N LYS A 249 -9.54 -2.14 -15.65
CA LYS A 249 -9.03 -1.01 -16.42
C LYS A 249 -9.89 -0.74 -17.65
N ALA A 250 -10.14 -1.75 -18.46
CA ALA A 250 -10.98 -1.63 -19.64
C ALA A 250 -12.41 -1.14 -19.29
N LYS A 251 -12.96 -1.65 -18.18
CA LYS A 251 -14.28 -1.24 -17.70
C LYS A 251 -14.30 0.24 -17.24
N ILE A 252 -13.29 0.70 -16.51
CA ILE A 252 -13.17 2.12 -16.10
C ILE A 252 -13.08 3.01 -17.35
N GLN A 253 -12.25 2.64 -18.33
CA GLN A 253 -12.10 3.40 -19.58
C GLN A 253 -13.38 3.46 -20.42
N LEU A 254 -14.20 2.39 -20.40
CA LEU A 254 -15.46 2.32 -21.15
C LEU A 254 -16.59 3.07 -20.45
N ASP A 255 -16.69 2.91 -19.13
CA ASP A 255 -17.89 3.33 -18.37
C ASP A 255 -17.71 4.72 -17.71
N THR A 256 -16.51 5.34 -17.82
CA THR A 256 -16.21 6.64 -17.19
C THR A 256 -15.51 7.60 -18.15
N ASP A 257 -15.57 8.90 -17.83
CA ASP A 257 -14.83 9.94 -18.56
C ASP A 257 -13.40 10.17 -18.05
N PHE A 258 -12.87 9.23 -17.24
CA PHE A 258 -11.53 9.36 -16.66
C PHE A 258 -10.46 9.36 -17.75
N LYS A 259 -9.60 10.39 -17.73
CA LYS A 259 -8.53 10.63 -18.72
C LYS A 259 -7.12 10.51 -18.12
N GLY A 260 -7.03 10.31 -16.79
CA GLY A 260 -5.75 10.13 -16.13
C GLY A 260 -5.15 8.75 -16.38
N ASP A 261 -3.96 8.53 -15.84
CA ASP A 261 -3.26 7.27 -15.97
C ASP A 261 -3.90 6.17 -15.10
N ILE A 262 -3.91 4.93 -15.60
CA ILE A 262 -4.34 3.76 -14.85
C ILE A 262 -3.17 2.78 -14.78
N HIS A 263 -2.53 2.75 -13.62
CA HIS A 263 -1.43 1.84 -13.33
C HIS A 263 -1.98 0.50 -12.85
N ILE A 264 -1.46 -0.60 -13.41
CA ILE A 264 -1.72 -1.96 -12.92
C ILE A 264 -0.44 -2.45 -12.26
N MET A 265 -0.51 -2.82 -10.98
CA MET A 265 0.64 -3.27 -10.21
C MET A 265 0.30 -4.52 -9.40
N GLN A 266 1.24 -5.43 -9.28
CA GLN A 266 1.08 -6.63 -8.44
C GLN A 266 1.25 -6.26 -6.97
N MET A 267 0.41 -6.82 -6.09
CA MET A 267 0.58 -6.68 -4.64
C MET A 267 1.83 -7.43 -4.19
N GLY A 268 2.60 -6.83 -3.30
CA GLY A 268 3.83 -7.41 -2.73
C GLY A 268 3.56 -8.60 -1.81
N VAL A 269 4.63 -9.29 -1.43
CA VAL A 269 4.57 -10.52 -0.62
C VAL A 269 3.95 -10.27 0.75
N SER A 270 4.32 -9.16 1.40
CA SER A 270 3.76 -8.80 2.72
C SER A 270 2.25 -8.63 2.68
N VAL A 271 1.72 -7.93 1.66
CA VAL A 271 0.27 -7.75 1.50
C VAL A 271 -0.38 -9.06 1.06
N GLY A 272 0.23 -9.78 0.12
CA GLY A 272 -0.23 -11.07 -0.38
C GLY A 272 -0.42 -12.11 0.73
N THR A 273 0.47 -12.13 1.72
CA THR A 273 0.37 -12.99 2.92
C THR A 273 -0.99 -12.82 3.62
N HIS A 274 -1.53 -11.60 3.63
CA HIS A 274 -2.78 -11.29 4.34
C HIS A 274 -4.03 -11.38 3.46
N VAL A 275 -3.90 -11.15 2.15
CA VAL A 275 -5.07 -11.10 1.25
C VAL A 275 -5.25 -12.37 0.42
N GLY A 276 -4.21 -13.18 0.27
CA GLY A 276 -4.27 -14.43 -0.48
C GLY A 276 -4.32 -14.25 -2.00
N LEU A 277 -4.51 -15.35 -2.71
CA LEU A 277 -4.66 -15.38 -4.16
C LEU A 277 -6.01 -14.79 -4.61
N GLY A 278 -6.11 -14.38 -5.87
CA GLY A 278 -7.35 -13.87 -6.48
C GLY A 278 -7.81 -12.51 -5.96
N ALA A 279 -6.95 -11.78 -5.21
CA ALA A 279 -7.29 -10.44 -4.77
C ALA A 279 -7.22 -9.42 -5.91
N ILE A 280 -8.17 -8.47 -5.89
CA ILE A 280 -8.25 -7.32 -6.79
C ILE A 280 -8.55 -6.05 -5.98
N SER A 281 -7.86 -4.96 -6.30
CA SER A 281 -8.04 -3.69 -5.60
C SER A 281 -8.04 -2.48 -6.54
N MET A 282 -8.57 -1.36 -6.05
CA MET A 282 -8.56 -0.07 -6.74
C MET A 282 -8.36 1.05 -5.74
N PHE A 283 -7.51 2.02 -6.12
CA PHE A 283 -7.14 3.17 -5.30
C PHE A 283 -7.20 4.46 -6.09
N PHE A 284 -7.87 5.47 -5.52
CA PHE A 284 -8.02 6.80 -6.11
C PHE A 284 -8.32 7.83 -5.02
N MET A 285 -8.26 9.13 -5.34
CA MET A 285 -8.61 10.20 -4.40
C MET A 285 -10.13 10.43 -4.40
N GLU A 286 -10.78 10.32 -3.23
CA GLU A 286 -12.21 10.64 -3.10
C GLU A 286 -12.46 12.10 -2.67
N LYS A 287 -13.62 12.63 -3.03
CA LYS A 287 -14.12 13.96 -2.67
C LYS A 287 -14.07 14.26 -1.18
#